data_9fa209e2d42621e8a3a19ebf1985381f
#
_entry.id   9fa209e2d42621e8a3a19ebf1985381f
#
_cell.length_a   1.000
_cell.length_b   1.000
_cell.length_c   1.000
_cell.angle_alpha   90.00
_cell.angle_beta   90.00
_cell.angle_gamma   90.00
#
_symmetry.space_group_name_H-M   'P 1'
#
loop_
_entity.id
_entity.type
_entity.pdbx_description
1 polymer ?
#
loop_
_entity_poly.entity_id
_entity_poly.type
_entity_poly.pdbx_seq_one_letter_code
_entity_poly.pdbx_strand_id
1 'polypeptide(L)'
;MPGTAPEFSSRTVVVMTAGGLNPTIVVQHLAKSGLDVHIVLENPEGKGEITRRRAKKLGWVEALGQLGTMIAARVLRRLSDRRVGQLLAAHDLDRALPETVPIHPVTSINAAETRDLVDQIQPGAILLVSTRLMSARQLAAMPCPVINLHAGINPNYRGQMGGYWSLRENDARNFGATLHLVDAGIDTGGTLYEVRTRPERTDFISTYPLLLTISALEITRRSVEDALESRLSPQVPQGPSALRFPPTLWSWIWCGITRRIW
;
A
#
# COMPACT_ATOMS: atom_id res chain seq x y z
N MET A 1 -21.12 22.85 25.58
CA MET A 1 -19.81 22.32 26.00
C MET A 1 -19.24 21.63 24.78
N PRO A 2 -18.20 22.12 24.10
CA PRO A 2 -17.55 21.38 23.05
C PRO A 2 -16.82 20.22 23.71
N GLY A 3 -17.15 18.99 23.31
CA GLY A 3 -16.49 17.79 23.78
C GLY A 3 -15.01 17.84 23.38
N THR A 4 -14.13 17.74 24.35
CA THR A 4 -12.69 17.55 24.14
C THR A 4 -12.51 16.27 23.32
N ALA A 5 -11.91 16.41 22.14
CA ALA A 5 -11.45 15.28 21.37
C ALA A 5 -10.56 14.41 22.28
N PRO A 6 -10.65 13.07 22.20
CA PRO A 6 -9.76 12.22 22.99
C PRO A 6 -8.32 12.54 22.64
N GLU A 7 -7.53 12.99 23.64
CA GLU A 7 -6.08 13.09 23.52
C GLU A 7 -5.53 11.67 23.36
N PHE A 8 -5.24 11.25 22.13
CA PHE A 8 -4.45 10.06 21.88
C PHE A 8 -3.01 10.35 22.32
N SER A 9 -2.71 10.04 23.57
CA SER A 9 -1.38 10.24 24.18
C SER A 9 -0.33 9.21 23.70
N SER A 10 -0.74 8.21 22.94
CA SER A 10 0.13 7.12 22.49
C SER A 10 0.87 7.49 21.20
N ARG A 11 2.21 7.41 21.22
CA ARG A 11 3.06 7.50 20.01
C ARG A 11 3.16 6.16 19.27
N THR A 12 2.35 5.18 19.64
CA THR A 12 2.33 3.85 19.06
C THR A 12 1.59 3.85 17.71
N VAL A 13 2.20 3.25 16.72
CA VAL A 13 1.67 3.10 15.36
C VAL A 13 1.54 1.62 15.03
N VAL A 14 0.37 1.20 14.58
CA VAL A 14 0.17 -0.16 14.07
C VAL A 14 0.27 -0.17 12.54
N VAL A 15 1.20 -0.92 12.00
CA VAL A 15 1.30 -1.19 10.56
C VAL A 15 0.64 -2.54 10.27
N MET A 16 -0.49 -2.53 9.57
CA MET A 16 -1.19 -3.75 9.14
C MET A 16 -0.74 -4.16 7.74
N THR A 17 -0.35 -5.41 7.56
CA THR A 17 0.22 -5.90 6.29
C THR A 17 0.06 -7.40 6.12
N ALA A 18 0.10 -7.86 4.87
CA ALA A 18 0.29 -9.27 4.51
C ALA A 18 1.79 -9.62 4.27
N GLY A 19 2.71 -8.73 4.66
CA GLY A 19 4.15 -8.91 4.54
C GLY A 19 4.74 -8.51 3.18
N GLY A 20 6.03 -8.68 3.06
CA GLY A 20 6.81 -8.34 1.87
C GLY A 20 7.71 -7.12 2.04
N LEU A 21 8.48 -6.79 1.00
CA LEU A 21 9.54 -5.78 1.09
C LEU A 21 9.00 -4.36 1.31
N ASN A 22 7.88 -3.99 0.68
CA ASN A 22 7.31 -2.65 0.80
C ASN A 22 6.95 -2.29 2.26
N PRO A 23 6.16 -3.10 3.00
CA PRO A 23 5.91 -2.81 4.41
C PRO A 23 7.19 -2.89 5.27
N THR A 24 8.14 -3.78 4.95
CA THR A 24 9.42 -3.85 5.67
C THR A 24 10.16 -2.51 5.66
N ILE A 25 10.31 -1.87 4.49
CA ILE A 25 11.02 -0.59 4.39
C ILE A 25 10.23 0.56 5.04
N VAL A 26 8.90 0.52 5.00
CA VAL A 26 8.05 1.49 5.71
C VAL A 26 8.26 1.38 7.22
N VAL A 27 8.21 0.16 7.76
CA VAL A 27 8.46 -0.10 9.19
C VAL A 27 9.85 0.36 9.62
N GLN A 28 10.89 0.06 8.82
CA GLN A 28 12.26 0.54 9.11
C GLN A 28 12.32 2.07 9.19
N HIS A 29 11.69 2.74 8.23
CA HIS A 29 11.71 4.20 8.18
C HIS A 29 10.99 4.83 9.38
N LEU A 30 9.82 4.30 9.74
CA LEU A 30 9.05 4.77 10.90
C LEU A 30 9.79 4.50 12.21
N ALA A 31 10.37 3.30 12.40
CA ALA A 31 11.14 2.95 13.59
C ALA A 31 12.42 3.82 13.73
N LYS A 32 13.15 4.04 12.62
CA LYS A 32 14.30 4.97 12.60
C LYS A 32 13.93 6.40 12.98
N SER A 33 12.66 6.80 12.78
CA SER A 33 12.13 8.11 13.16
C SER A 33 11.74 8.23 14.64
N GLY A 34 11.97 7.17 15.43
CA GLY A 34 11.67 7.15 16.86
C GLY A 34 10.19 6.92 17.20
N LEU A 35 9.40 6.41 16.25
CA LEU A 35 8.03 5.98 16.50
C LEU A 35 8.02 4.58 17.11
N ASP A 36 7.08 4.32 18.02
CA ASP A 36 6.82 2.99 18.54
C ASP A 36 5.94 2.22 17.56
N VAL A 37 6.55 1.31 16.79
CA VAL A 37 5.89 0.62 15.68
C VAL A 37 5.59 -0.82 16.03
N HIS A 38 4.34 -1.24 15.88
CA HIS A 38 3.88 -2.61 15.97
C HIS A 38 3.40 -3.11 14.61
N ILE A 39 3.69 -4.36 14.25
CA ILE A 39 3.22 -4.98 13.01
C ILE A 39 2.07 -5.93 13.31
N VAL A 40 0.93 -5.73 12.66
CA VAL A 40 -0.15 -6.72 12.56
C VAL A 40 0.01 -7.44 11.22
N LEU A 41 0.49 -8.68 11.28
CA LEU A 41 0.82 -9.49 10.10
C LEU A 41 -0.32 -10.45 9.80
N GLU A 42 -1.09 -10.16 8.74
CA GLU A 42 -2.18 -11.05 8.32
C GLU A 42 -1.71 -12.18 7.39
N ASN A 43 -2.44 -13.28 7.41
CA ASN A 43 -2.24 -14.35 6.43
C ASN A 43 -2.58 -13.85 5.02
N PRO A 44 -1.70 -14.07 4.02
CA PRO A 44 -1.98 -13.65 2.65
C PRO A 44 -3.20 -14.39 2.07
N GLU A 45 -4.02 -13.68 1.31
CA GLU A 45 -5.15 -14.32 0.60
C GLU A 45 -4.66 -15.36 -0.41
N GLY A 46 -5.38 -16.47 -0.48
CA GLY A 46 -5.11 -17.52 -1.45
C GLY A 46 -5.30 -17.03 -2.89
N LYS A 47 -4.30 -17.27 -3.77
CA LYS A 47 -4.38 -16.86 -5.18
C LYS A 47 -5.63 -17.39 -5.89
N GLY A 48 -6.05 -18.62 -5.57
CA GLY A 48 -7.27 -19.23 -6.13
C GLY A 48 -8.54 -18.48 -5.72
N GLU A 49 -8.61 -18.01 -4.49
CA GLU A 49 -9.75 -17.22 -3.99
C GLU A 49 -9.81 -15.86 -4.67
N ILE A 50 -8.69 -15.17 -4.77
CA ILE A 50 -8.57 -13.90 -5.50
C ILE A 50 -9.02 -14.09 -6.96
N THR A 51 -8.52 -15.13 -7.63
CA THR A 51 -8.85 -15.41 -9.03
C THR A 51 -10.34 -15.71 -9.21
N ARG A 52 -10.94 -16.54 -8.33
CA ARG A 52 -12.36 -16.84 -8.37
C ARG A 52 -13.23 -15.58 -8.15
N ARG A 53 -12.85 -14.73 -7.20
CA ARG A 53 -13.53 -13.46 -6.95
C ARG A 53 -13.46 -12.53 -8.16
N ARG A 54 -12.29 -12.45 -8.82
CA ARG A 54 -12.12 -11.67 -10.06
C ARG A 54 -12.91 -12.25 -11.22
N ALA A 55 -12.91 -13.58 -11.37
CA ALA A 55 -13.67 -14.24 -12.42
C ALA A 55 -15.17 -13.97 -12.34
N LYS A 56 -15.74 -13.91 -11.14
CA LYS A 56 -17.14 -13.50 -10.92
C LYS A 56 -17.43 -12.06 -11.37
N LYS A 57 -16.44 -11.16 -11.28
CA LYS A 57 -16.62 -9.73 -11.59
C LYS A 57 -16.25 -9.39 -13.03
N LEU A 58 -15.22 -10.00 -13.59
CA LEU A 58 -14.56 -9.61 -14.84
C LEU A 58 -14.63 -10.70 -15.92
N GLY A 59 -15.06 -11.90 -15.56
CA GLY A 59 -14.98 -13.09 -16.41
C GLY A 59 -13.67 -13.87 -16.26
N TRP A 60 -13.70 -15.15 -16.64
CA TRP A 60 -12.57 -16.08 -16.47
C TRP A 60 -11.35 -15.71 -17.32
N VAL A 61 -11.54 -15.20 -18.54
CA VAL A 61 -10.45 -14.82 -19.43
C VAL A 61 -9.58 -13.71 -18.80
N GLU A 62 -10.24 -12.65 -18.33
CA GLU A 62 -9.56 -11.54 -17.63
C GLU A 62 -8.88 -12.03 -16.36
N ALA A 63 -9.58 -12.81 -15.53
CA ALA A 63 -9.03 -13.28 -14.25
C ALA A 63 -7.80 -14.18 -14.44
N LEU A 64 -7.81 -15.08 -15.43
CA LEU A 64 -6.65 -15.93 -15.76
C LEU A 64 -5.52 -15.13 -16.37
N GLY A 65 -5.82 -14.15 -17.22
CA GLY A 65 -4.82 -13.24 -17.77
C GLY A 65 -4.11 -12.43 -16.67
N GLN A 66 -4.86 -11.92 -15.68
CA GLN A 66 -4.31 -11.21 -14.51
C GLN A 66 -3.48 -12.14 -13.61
N LEU A 67 -3.93 -13.38 -13.40
CA LEU A 67 -3.14 -14.38 -12.68
C LEU A 67 -1.82 -14.65 -13.40
N GLY A 68 -1.85 -14.76 -14.73
CA GLY A 68 -0.65 -14.94 -15.58
C GLY A 68 0.36 -13.81 -15.37
N THR A 69 -0.08 -12.54 -15.36
CA THR A 69 0.79 -11.38 -15.08
C THR A 69 1.38 -11.46 -13.67
N MET A 70 0.58 -11.81 -12.66
CA MET A 70 1.07 -11.93 -11.29
C MET A 70 2.13 -13.03 -11.14
N ILE A 71 1.96 -14.15 -11.85
CA ILE A 71 2.96 -15.24 -11.87
C ILE A 71 4.21 -14.78 -12.60
N ALA A 72 4.09 -14.20 -13.79
CA ALA A 72 5.21 -13.71 -14.58
C ALA A 72 6.02 -12.64 -13.81
N ALA A 73 5.35 -11.65 -13.21
CA ALA A 73 6.00 -10.64 -12.38
C ALA A 73 6.76 -11.26 -11.18
N ARG A 74 6.23 -12.35 -10.59
CA ARG A 74 6.92 -13.07 -9.50
C ARG A 74 8.16 -13.83 -9.99
N VAL A 75 8.07 -14.48 -11.14
CA VAL A 75 9.21 -15.19 -11.75
C VAL A 75 10.31 -14.20 -12.14
N LEU A 76 9.91 -13.09 -12.76
CA LEU A 76 10.82 -12.03 -13.20
C LEU A 76 11.41 -11.21 -12.03
N ARG A 77 10.87 -11.37 -10.82
CA ARG A 77 11.41 -10.67 -9.63
C ARG A 77 12.91 -10.94 -9.43
N ARG A 78 13.38 -12.16 -9.76
CA ARG A 78 14.81 -12.48 -9.69
C ARG A 78 15.67 -11.61 -10.57
N LEU A 79 15.14 -11.16 -11.72
CA LEU A 79 15.83 -10.22 -12.62
C LEU A 79 15.89 -8.80 -12.04
N SER A 80 15.03 -8.48 -11.09
CA SER A 80 15.02 -7.19 -10.38
C SER A 80 15.93 -7.13 -9.16
N ASP A 81 16.52 -8.24 -8.71
CA ASP A 81 17.26 -8.28 -7.45
C ASP A 81 18.41 -7.27 -7.40
N ARG A 82 19.12 -7.08 -8.51
CA ARG A 82 20.16 -6.04 -8.63
C ARG A 82 19.56 -4.64 -8.46
N ARG A 83 18.46 -4.34 -9.15
CA ARG A 83 17.79 -3.04 -9.06
C ARG A 83 17.22 -2.79 -7.68
N VAL A 84 16.58 -3.80 -7.08
CA VAL A 84 16.09 -3.73 -5.71
C VAL A 84 17.24 -3.44 -4.73
N GLY A 85 18.38 -4.13 -4.86
CA GLY A 85 19.57 -3.86 -4.05
C GLY A 85 20.09 -2.42 -4.20
N GLN A 86 20.12 -1.88 -5.42
CA GLN A 86 20.50 -0.49 -5.67
C GLN A 86 19.54 0.49 -5.00
N LEU A 87 18.22 0.27 -5.12
CA LEU A 87 17.21 1.13 -4.50
C LEU A 87 17.33 1.13 -2.97
N LEU A 88 17.49 -0.05 -2.37
CA LEU A 88 17.65 -0.16 -0.92
C LEU A 88 18.92 0.52 -0.43
N ALA A 89 20.06 0.26 -1.08
CA ALA A 89 21.36 0.84 -0.70
C ALA A 89 21.36 2.37 -0.82
N ALA A 90 20.72 2.93 -1.85
CA ALA A 90 20.61 4.37 -2.06
C ALA A 90 19.85 5.11 -0.94
N HIS A 91 19.03 4.39 -0.17
CA HIS A 91 18.18 4.95 0.89
C HIS A 91 18.48 4.39 2.29
N ASP A 92 19.61 3.70 2.47
CA ASP A 92 19.99 3.07 3.74
C ASP A 92 18.87 2.15 4.30
N LEU A 93 18.32 1.31 3.45
CA LEU A 93 17.24 0.37 3.76
C LEU A 93 17.72 -1.07 3.62
N ASP A 94 17.08 -1.99 4.37
CA ASP A 94 17.40 -3.41 4.36
C ASP A 94 16.18 -4.25 3.96
N ARG A 95 16.43 -5.54 3.69
CA ARG A 95 15.39 -6.54 3.42
C ARG A 95 14.78 -7.14 4.70
N ALA A 96 15.47 -6.99 5.83
CA ALA A 96 15.05 -7.51 7.11
C ALA A 96 14.25 -6.48 7.92
N LEU A 97 13.27 -6.96 8.67
CA LEU A 97 12.61 -6.14 9.70
C LEU A 97 13.56 -5.91 10.88
N PRO A 98 13.51 -4.75 11.54
CA PRO A 98 14.24 -4.55 12.79
C PRO A 98 13.76 -5.55 13.85
N GLU A 99 14.69 -6.22 14.53
CA GLU A 99 14.37 -7.23 15.57
C GLU A 99 13.59 -6.63 16.76
N THR A 100 13.69 -5.33 16.95
CA THR A 100 13.02 -4.61 18.04
C THR A 100 11.54 -4.34 17.79
N VAL A 101 11.04 -4.55 16.56
CA VAL A 101 9.65 -4.27 16.21
C VAL A 101 8.77 -5.48 16.50
N PRO A 102 7.77 -5.36 17.39
CA PRO A 102 6.86 -6.47 17.71
C PRO A 102 6.02 -6.86 16.49
N ILE A 103 5.89 -8.17 16.27
CA ILE A 103 5.08 -8.74 15.19
C ILE A 103 3.96 -9.56 15.79
N HIS A 104 2.71 -9.21 15.46
CA HIS A 104 1.50 -9.87 15.91
C HIS A 104 0.82 -10.58 14.74
N PRO A 105 0.94 -11.91 14.61
CA PRO A 105 0.27 -12.64 13.55
C PRO A 105 -1.23 -12.71 13.79
N VAL A 106 -2.01 -12.50 12.72
CA VAL A 106 -3.48 -12.63 12.71
C VAL A 106 -3.94 -13.37 11.47
N THR A 107 -5.13 -13.95 11.52
CA THR A 107 -5.70 -14.62 10.34
C THR A 107 -6.11 -13.63 9.25
N SER A 108 -6.62 -12.47 9.66
CA SER A 108 -7.04 -11.39 8.76
C SER A 108 -7.17 -10.08 9.51
N ILE A 109 -6.84 -8.96 8.87
CA ILE A 109 -7.12 -7.63 9.43
C ILE A 109 -8.63 -7.41 9.70
N ASN A 110 -9.51 -8.22 9.12
CA ASN A 110 -10.95 -8.17 9.33
C ASN A 110 -11.48 -9.13 10.40
N ALA A 111 -10.60 -9.89 11.06
CA ALA A 111 -10.97 -10.82 12.10
C ALA A 111 -11.27 -10.11 13.45
N ALA A 112 -12.03 -10.76 14.32
CA ALA A 112 -12.33 -10.23 15.65
C ALA A 112 -11.04 -10.09 16.48
N GLU A 113 -10.14 -11.09 16.41
CA GLU A 113 -8.85 -11.07 17.11
C GLU A 113 -8.00 -9.84 16.78
N THR A 114 -8.14 -9.28 15.59
CA THR A 114 -7.42 -8.05 15.20
C THR A 114 -7.96 -6.83 15.95
N ARG A 115 -9.27 -6.77 16.23
CA ARG A 115 -9.85 -5.70 17.06
C ARG A 115 -9.36 -5.81 18.49
N ASP A 116 -9.45 -7.02 19.06
CA ASP A 116 -9.02 -7.27 20.43
C ASP A 116 -7.53 -6.90 20.61
N LEU A 117 -6.71 -7.19 19.61
CA LEU A 117 -5.29 -6.82 19.59
C LEU A 117 -5.09 -5.30 19.48
N VAL A 118 -5.83 -4.60 18.61
CA VAL A 118 -5.77 -3.14 18.48
C VAL A 118 -6.22 -2.47 19.77
N ASP A 119 -7.27 -3.00 20.43
CA ASP A 119 -7.75 -2.51 21.73
C ASP A 119 -6.72 -2.72 22.85
N GLN A 120 -5.89 -3.77 22.77
CA GLN A 120 -4.78 -3.98 23.71
C GLN A 120 -3.60 -3.05 23.46
N ILE A 121 -3.24 -2.81 22.19
CA ILE A 121 -2.10 -1.96 21.81
C ILE A 121 -2.43 -0.47 22.03
N GLN A 122 -3.70 -0.06 21.85
CA GLN A 122 -4.14 1.34 21.94
C GLN A 122 -3.32 2.29 21.05
N PRO A 123 -3.22 2.04 19.72
CA PRO A 123 -2.42 2.86 18.83
C PRO A 123 -3.04 4.25 18.62
N GLY A 124 -2.21 5.25 18.42
CA GLY A 124 -2.65 6.59 17.99
C GLY A 124 -2.91 6.68 16.47
N ALA A 125 -2.35 5.75 15.67
CA ALA A 125 -2.59 5.67 14.24
C ALA A 125 -2.45 4.22 13.72
N ILE A 126 -3.21 3.88 12.69
CA ILE A 126 -3.09 2.62 11.96
C ILE A 126 -2.71 2.93 10.51
N LEU A 127 -1.67 2.26 10.01
CA LEU A 127 -1.20 2.37 8.64
C LEU A 127 -1.38 1.05 7.90
N LEU A 128 -2.11 1.06 6.79
CA LEU A 128 -2.27 -0.09 5.89
C LEU A 128 -1.20 -0.05 4.79
N VAL A 129 -0.44 -1.14 4.67
CA VAL A 129 0.59 -1.29 3.61
C VAL A 129 0.55 -2.70 3.07
N SER A 130 0.22 -2.87 1.79
CA SER A 130 0.19 -4.20 1.13
C SER A 130 -0.68 -5.22 1.88
N THR A 131 -1.87 -4.83 2.25
CA THR A 131 -2.86 -5.66 2.93
C THR A 131 -4.12 -5.84 2.08
N ARG A 132 -5.07 -6.67 2.55
CA ARG A 132 -6.41 -6.76 1.94
C ARG A 132 -7.24 -5.53 2.29
N LEU A 133 -8.37 -5.37 1.61
CA LEU A 133 -9.31 -4.30 1.94
C LEU A 133 -9.86 -4.50 3.36
N MET A 134 -9.81 -3.44 4.15
CA MET A 134 -10.48 -3.39 5.44
C MET A 134 -12.00 -3.24 5.22
N SER A 135 -12.79 -4.06 5.88
CA SER A 135 -14.24 -3.98 5.79
C SER A 135 -14.78 -2.75 6.52
N ALA A 136 -15.92 -2.21 6.08
CA ALA A 136 -16.55 -1.06 6.74
C ALA A 136 -16.85 -1.35 8.23
N ARG A 137 -17.22 -2.60 8.57
CA ARG A 137 -17.43 -3.02 9.96
C ARG A 137 -16.13 -2.96 10.77
N GLN A 138 -15.02 -3.40 10.17
CA GLN A 138 -13.72 -3.37 10.84
C GLN A 138 -13.23 -1.94 11.01
N LEU A 139 -13.33 -1.13 9.94
CA LEU A 139 -12.95 0.28 9.97
C LEU A 139 -13.71 1.06 11.06
N ALA A 140 -15.02 0.88 11.16
CA ALA A 140 -15.84 1.53 12.16
C ALA A 140 -15.51 1.13 13.63
N ALA A 141 -14.80 0.01 13.80
CA ALA A 141 -14.37 -0.48 15.11
C ALA A 141 -12.93 -0.04 15.47
N MET A 142 -12.23 0.68 14.59
CA MET A 142 -10.87 1.14 14.88
C MET A 142 -10.92 2.38 15.77
N PRO A 143 -10.09 2.45 16.83
CA PRO A 143 -10.14 3.54 17.82
C PRO A 143 -9.44 4.83 17.32
N CYS A 144 -8.69 4.76 16.25
CA CYS A 144 -7.85 5.84 15.75
C CYS A 144 -7.91 5.96 14.22
N PRO A 145 -7.36 7.02 13.61
CA PRO A 145 -7.31 7.17 12.16
C PRO A 145 -6.63 5.99 11.48
N VAL A 146 -7.24 5.51 10.38
CA VAL A 146 -6.68 4.47 9.52
C VAL A 146 -6.23 5.11 8.21
N ILE A 147 -4.94 5.05 7.94
CA ILE A 147 -4.28 5.62 6.75
C ILE A 147 -3.86 4.47 5.83
N ASN A 148 -3.95 4.66 4.52
CA ASN A 148 -3.44 3.71 3.55
C ASN A 148 -2.34 4.33 2.70
N LEU A 149 -1.23 3.60 2.53
CA LEU A 149 -0.21 3.90 1.53
C LEU A 149 -0.57 3.20 0.23
N HIS A 150 -1.01 3.99 -0.75
CA HIS A 150 -1.39 3.52 -2.07
C HIS A 150 -0.31 3.84 -3.11
N ALA A 151 0.13 2.81 -3.87
CA ALA A 151 1.12 2.96 -4.96
C ALA A 151 0.44 3.40 -6.27
N GLY A 152 -0.17 4.55 -6.24
CA GLY A 152 -0.88 5.22 -7.33
C GLY A 152 -1.36 6.60 -6.90
N ILE A 153 -1.62 7.49 -7.86
CA ILE A 153 -2.20 8.80 -7.61
C ILE A 153 -3.73 8.71 -7.65
N ASN A 154 -4.39 9.06 -6.54
CA ASN A 154 -5.84 9.10 -6.42
C ASN A 154 -6.43 10.41 -6.97
N PRO A 155 -7.61 10.37 -7.55
CA PRO A 155 -8.46 9.21 -7.82
C PRO A 155 -8.19 8.53 -9.16
N ASN A 156 -7.18 8.97 -9.93
CA ASN A 156 -6.91 8.55 -11.30
C ASN A 156 -6.53 7.06 -11.40
N TYR A 157 -5.74 6.56 -10.44
CA TYR A 157 -5.15 5.22 -10.49
C TYR A 157 -5.41 4.44 -9.20
N ARG A 158 -6.67 4.31 -8.79
CA ARG A 158 -7.11 3.52 -7.65
C ARG A 158 -6.97 2.01 -7.90
N GLY A 159 -6.81 1.22 -6.86
CA GLY A 159 -6.76 -0.24 -6.92
C GLY A 159 -5.35 -0.77 -7.06
N GLN A 160 -5.02 -1.47 -8.12
CA GLN A 160 -3.74 -2.17 -8.22
C GLN A 160 -2.88 -1.67 -9.38
N MET A 161 -1.54 -1.64 -9.12
CA MET A 161 -0.52 -1.29 -10.12
C MET A 161 -0.68 0.13 -10.69
N GLY A 162 -1.01 1.12 -9.84
CA GLY A 162 -1.25 2.51 -10.24
C GLY A 162 -0.10 3.10 -11.06
N GLY A 163 1.16 2.87 -10.66
CA GLY A 163 2.33 3.31 -11.40
C GLY A 163 2.41 2.73 -12.82
N TYR A 164 2.14 1.42 -13.00
CA TYR A 164 2.08 0.83 -14.34
C TYR A 164 1.00 1.47 -15.21
N TRP A 165 -0.18 1.69 -14.64
CA TRP A 165 -1.30 2.28 -15.38
C TRP A 165 -1.05 3.71 -15.78
N SER A 166 -0.42 4.53 -14.93
CA SER A 166 -0.05 5.91 -15.30
C SER A 166 0.89 5.95 -16.50
N LEU A 167 1.90 5.08 -16.53
CA LEU A 167 2.81 4.96 -17.68
C LEU A 167 2.08 4.48 -18.94
N ARG A 168 1.26 3.43 -18.81
CA ARG A 168 0.50 2.87 -19.93
C ARG A 168 -0.45 3.87 -20.58
N GLU A 169 -1.02 4.78 -19.80
CA GLU A 169 -1.93 5.82 -20.27
C GLU A 169 -1.24 7.10 -20.73
N ASN A 170 0.11 7.07 -20.88
CA ASN A 170 0.96 8.21 -21.21
C ASN A 170 0.84 9.38 -20.20
N ASP A 171 0.52 9.06 -18.96
CA ASP A 171 0.39 10.01 -17.86
C ASP A 171 1.52 9.85 -16.84
N ALA A 172 2.75 9.81 -17.34
CA ALA A 172 3.95 9.63 -16.51
C ALA A 172 4.11 10.69 -15.41
N ARG A 173 3.47 11.86 -15.55
CA ARG A 173 3.43 12.89 -14.50
C ARG A 173 2.70 12.41 -13.24
N ASN A 174 1.79 11.45 -13.35
CA ASN A 174 1.07 10.82 -12.24
C ASN A 174 1.65 9.44 -11.85
N PHE A 175 2.91 9.17 -12.19
CA PHE A 175 3.65 8.06 -11.61
C PHE A 175 4.05 8.44 -10.19
N GLY A 176 3.29 7.96 -9.18
CA GLY A 176 3.42 8.41 -7.81
C GLY A 176 2.66 7.53 -6.82
N ALA A 177 2.64 7.98 -5.57
CA ALA A 177 1.94 7.35 -4.47
C ALA A 177 1.09 8.36 -3.70
N THR A 178 0.05 7.87 -3.05
CA THR A 178 -0.89 8.67 -2.25
C THR A 178 -1.01 8.08 -0.84
N LEU A 179 -0.90 8.93 0.18
CA LEU A 179 -1.37 8.64 1.53
C LEU A 179 -2.80 9.20 1.65
N HIS A 180 -3.74 8.38 2.06
CA HIS A 180 -5.14 8.80 2.21
C HIS A 180 -5.79 8.13 3.43
N LEU A 181 -6.82 8.75 3.96
CA LEU A 181 -7.68 8.10 4.96
C LEU A 181 -8.41 6.93 4.31
N VAL A 182 -8.60 5.87 5.08
CA VAL A 182 -9.40 4.72 4.63
C VAL A 182 -10.88 5.03 4.83
N ASP A 183 -11.67 4.75 3.80
CA ASP A 183 -13.13 4.79 3.84
C ASP A 183 -13.74 3.45 3.39
N ALA A 184 -15.05 3.40 3.19
CA ALA A 184 -15.73 2.18 2.76
C ALA A 184 -15.47 1.81 1.28
N GLY A 185 -14.87 2.69 0.50
CA GLY A 185 -14.52 2.48 -0.91
C GLY A 185 -13.13 1.86 -1.09
N ILE A 186 -12.72 1.73 -2.34
CA ILE A 186 -11.36 1.30 -2.69
C ILE A 186 -10.57 2.54 -3.09
N ASP A 187 -9.63 2.95 -2.25
CA ASP A 187 -8.76 4.12 -2.44
C ASP A 187 -9.55 5.40 -2.80
N THR A 188 -10.67 5.63 -2.08
CA THR A 188 -11.59 6.76 -2.29
C THR A 188 -11.53 7.81 -1.20
N GLY A 189 -10.92 7.50 -0.07
CA GLY A 189 -10.85 8.39 1.08
C GLY A 189 -10.04 9.66 0.83
N GLY A 190 -10.19 10.62 1.71
CA GLY A 190 -9.53 11.92 1.60
C GLY A 190 -8.02 11.81 1.51
N THR A 191 -7.42 12.44 0.52
CA THR A 191 -5.97 12.50 0.29
C THR A 191 -5.31 13.34 1.37
N LEU A 192 -4.27 12.78 2.00
CA LEU A 192 -3.42 13.49 2.97
C LEU A 192 -2.19 14.07 2.28
N TYR A 193 -1.46 13.20 1.57
CA TYR A 193 -0.23 13.57 0.86
C TYR A 193 -0.11 12.80 -0.45
N GLU A 194 0.60 13.40 -1.39
CA GLU A 194 0.98 12.76 -2.64
C GLU A 194 2.45 13.01 -2.94
N VAL A 195 3.09 12.04 -3.56
CA VAL A 195 4.44 12.17 -4.10
C VAL A 195 4.47 11.63 -5.52
N ARG A 196 5.21 12.30 -6.38
CA ARG A 196 5.45 11.88 -7.75
C ARG A 196 6.93 11.65 -7.96
N THR A 197 7.24 10.61 -8.72
CA THR A 197 8.62 10.25 -9.08
C THR A 197 8.67 9.78 -10.54
N ARG A 198 9.82 9.31 -10.98
CA ARG A 198 10.01 8.79 -12.34
C ARG A 198 10.74 7.45 -12.29
N PRO A 199 10.26 6.43 -13.01
CA PRO A 199 11.00 5.19 -13.13
C PRO A 199 12.20 5.36 -14.07
N GLU A 200 13.24 4.60 -13.82
CA GLU A 200 14.36 4.45 -14.74
C GLU A 200 14.09 3.34 -15.76
N ARG A 201 14.96 3.24 -16.76
CA ARG A 201 14.81 2.20 -17.82
C ARG A 201 14.94 0.77 -17.31
N THR A 202 15.55 0.60 -16.14
CA THR A 202 15.71 -0.69 -15.46
C THR A 202 14.53 -1.05 -14.59
N ASP A 203 13.60 -0.12 -14.37
CA ASP A 203 12.39 -0.36 -13.59
C ASP A 203 11.30 -0.97 -14.47
N PHE A 204 10.52 -1.86 -13.87
CA PHE A 204 9.40 -2.53 -14.52
C PHE A 204 8.32 -2.92 -13.48
N ILE A 205 7.27 -3.59 -13.89
CA ILE A 205 6.08 -3.90 -13.09
C ILE A 205 6.39 -4.50 -11.70
N SER A 206 7.52 -5.20 -11.55
CA SER A 206 7.93 -5.78 -10.26
C SER A 206 8.64 -4.77 -9.34
N THR A 207 9.27 -3.72 -9.89
CA THR A 207 10.02 -2.72 -9.11
C THR A 207 9.23 -1.43 -8.89
N TYR A 208 8.23 -1.13 -9.73
CA TYR A 208 7.40 0.07 -9.56
C TYR A 208 6.81 0.23 -8.15
N PRO A 209 6.20 -0.81 -7.53
CA PRO A 209 5.67 -0.66 -6.18
C PRO A 209 6.73 -0.29 -5.15
N LEU A 210 7.93 -0.87 -5.24
CA LEU A 210 9.04 -0.55 -4.35
C LEU A 210 9.52 0.89 -4.54
N LEU A 211 9.73 1.31 -5.78
CA LEU A 211 10.15 2.68 -6.10
C LEU A 211 9.14 3.71 -5.56
N LEU A 212 7.84 3.45 -5.75
CA LEU A 212 6.77 4.32 -5.25
C LEU A 212 6.71 4.33 -3.74
N THR A 213 6.89 3.17 -3.09
CA THR A 213 6.93 3.09 -1.62
C THR A 213 8.13 3.86 -1.06
N ILE A 214 9.32 3.71 -1.63
CA ILE A 214 10.51 4.46 -1.23
C ILE A 214 10.28 5.96 -1.37
N SER A 215 9.76 6.41 -2.51
CA SER A 215 9.45 7.83 -2.74
C SER A 215 8.46 8.39 -1.72
N ALA A 216 7.59 7.54 -1.16
CA ALA A 216 6.55 7.94 -0.24
C ALA A 216 6.96 7.84 1.25
N LEU A 217 8.16 7.36 1.60
CA LEU A 217 8.54 7.12 2.99
C LEU A 217 8.38 8.37 3.85
N GLU A 218 8.87 9.52 3.38
CA GLU A 218 8.79 10.78 4.13
C GLU A 218 7.35 11.26 4.32
N ILE A 219 6.51 11.22 3.28
CA ILE A 219 5.11 11.61 3.41
C ILE A 219 4.31 10.59 4.24
N THR A 220 4.75 9.32 4.29
CA THR A 220 4.18 8.30 5.18
C THR A 220 4.45 8.66 6.63
N ARG A 221 5.70 8.97 6.98
CA ARG A 221 6.08 9.43 8.32
C ARG A 221 5.25 10.65 8.74
N ARG A 222 5.20 11.67 7.88
CA ARG A 222 4.42 12.90 8.14
C ARG A 222 2.94 12.62 8.37
N SER A 223 2.32 11.77 7.53
CA SER A 223 0.90 11.39 7.70
C SER A 223 0.64 10.72 9.05
N VAL A 224 1.55 9.86 9.50
CA VAL A 224 1.47 9.19 10.79
C VAL A 224 1.64 10.19 11.93
N GLU A 225 2.64 11.07 11.87
CA GLU A 225 2.85 12.12 12.86
C GLU A 225 1.65 13.07 12.97
N ASP A 226 1.08 13.48 11.83
CA ASP A 226 -0.13 14.32 11.83
C ASP A 226 -1.35 13.60 12.44
N ALA A 227 -1.45 12.27 12.25
CA ALA A 227 -2.48 11.48 12.91
C ALA A 227 -2.31 11.47 14.44
N LEU A 228 -1.07 11.21 14.90
CA LEU A 228 -0.73 11.18 16.33
C LEU A 228 -0.94 12.54 17.02
N GLU A 229 -0.78 13.62 16.26
CA GLU A 229 -0.93 14.99 16.76
C GLU A 229 -2.30 15.61 16.41
N SER A 230 -3.26 14.80 15.93
CA SER A 230 -4.62 15.23 15.54
C SER A 230 -4.63 16.40 14.54
N ARG A 231 -3.63 16.45 13.63
CA ARG A 231 -3.47 17.51 12.62
C ARG A 231 -3.84 17.06 11.20
N LEU A 232 -4.46 15.90 11.04
CA LEU A 232 -4.84 15.42 9.73
C LEU A 232 -5.74 16.42 9.00
N SER A 233 -5.39 16.73 7.74
CA SER A 233 -6.15 17.64 6.88
C SER A 233 -6.46 16.98 5.53
N PRO A 234 -7.42 16.03 5.50
CA PRO A 234 -7.74 15.30 4.30
C PRO A 234 -8.39 16.20 3.24
N GLN A 235 -7.91 16.10 2.01
CA GLN A 235 -8.44 16.82 0.86
C GLN A 235 -9.28 15.87 -0.01
N VAL A 236 -10.37 16.37 -0.56
CA VAL A 236 -11.19 15.61 -1.52
C VAL A 236 -10.36 15.36 -2.79
N PRO A 237 -10.14 14.09 -3.20
CA PRO A 237 -9.39 13.79 -4.42
C PRO A 237 -10.05 14.43 -5.65
N GLN A 238 -9.25 15.09 -6.50
CA GLN A 238 -9.74 15.79 -7.69
C GLN A 238 -9.35 15.07 -8.97
N GLY A 239 -10.23 15.03 -9.95
CA GLY A 239 -9.96 14.48 -11.28
C GLY A 239 -10.78 13.24 -11.63
N PRO A 240 -10.51 12.62 -12.79
CA PRO A 240 -11.19 11.41 -13.22
C PRO A 240 -10.83 10.22 -12.33
N SER A 241 -11.86 9.48 -11.92
CA SER A 241 -11.68 8.35 -11.01
C SER A 241 -11.71 7.02 -11.75
N ALA A 242 -10.64 6.23 -11.63
CA ALA A 242 -10.56 4.93 -12.30
C ALA A 242 -10.02 3.83 -11.38
N LEU A 243 -10.83 2.78 -11.17
CA LEU A 243 -10.42 1.58 -10.43
C LEU A 243 -9.70 0.61 -11.37
N ARG A 244 -8.44 0.31 -11.06
CA ARG A 244 -7.56 -0.54 -11.85
C ARG A 244 -7.31 -1.89 -11.19
N PHE A 245 -7.20 -2.91 -12.04
CA PHE A 245 -6.78 -4.26 -11.69
C PHE A 245 -5.43 -4.55 -12.35
N PRO A 246 -4.72 -5.64 -12.00
CA PRO A 246 -3.53 -6.03 -12.77
C PRO A 246 -3.87 -6.17 -14.25
N PRO A 247 -2.96 -5.77 -15.17
CA PRO A 247 -3.17 -6.04 -16.59
C PRO A 247 -3.21 -7.54 -16.86
N THR A 248 -3.85 -7.96 -17.93
CA THR A 248 -3.73 -9.35 -18.40
C THR A 248 -2.33 -9.58 -18.97
N LEU A 249 -1.85 -10.83 -18.93
CA LEU A 249 -0.52 -11.20 -19.39
C LEU A 249 -0.25 -10.73 -20.84
N TRP A 250 -1.20 -10.99 -21.73
CA TRP A 250 -1.08 -10.57 -23.12
C TRP A 250 -1.10 -9.05 -23.31
N SER A 251 -1.92 -8.34 -22.52
CA SER A 251 -1.98 -6.89 -22.54
C SER A 251 -0.68 -6.26 -22.02
N TRP A 252 -0.08 -6.85 -20.99
CA TRP A 252 1.21 -6.41 -20.45
C TRP A 252 2.35 -6.65 -21.44
N ILE A 253 2.43 -7.86 -22.05
CA ILE A 253 3.43 -8.19 -23.07
C ILE A 253 3.31 -7.23 -24.27
N TRP A 254 2.08 -7.02 -24.77
CA TRP A 254 1.84 -6.07 -25.86
C TRP A 254 2.33 -4.66 -25.55
N CYS A 255 2.05 -4.17 -24.35
CA CYS A 255 2.50 -2.86 -23.89
C CYS A 255 4.03 -2.79 -23.78
N GLY A 256 4.67 -3.84 -23.29
CA GLY A 256 6.12 -3.96 -23.23
C GLY A 256 6.79 -3.88 -24.59
N ILE A 257 6.27 -4.61 -25.57
CA ILE A 257 6.81 -4.63 -26.94
C ILE A 257 6.61 -3.29 -27.66
N THR A 258 5.40 -2.72 -27.57
CA THR A 258 5.03 -1.53 -28.36
C THR A 258 5.43 -0.22 -27.74
N ARG A 259 5.49 -0.15 -26.39
CA ARG A 259 5.73 1.09 -25.62
C ARG A 259 6.93 1.03 -24.70
N ARG A 260 7.59 -0.14 -24.59
CA ARG A 260 8.70 -0.41 -23.67
C ARG A 260 8.33 -0.18 -22.18
N ILE A 261 7.05 -0.39 -21.83
CA ILE A 261 6.54 -0.32 -20.45
C ILE A 261 6.33 -1.77 -19.98
N TRP A 262 7.23 -2.22 -19.16
CA TRP A 262 7.28 -3.60 -18.66
C TRP A 262 6.84 -3.72 -17.22
#